data_f327d55699657c6bd8bf4d040f3639b0
#
_entry.id   f327d55699657c6bd8bf4d040f3639b0
#
_cell.length_a   1.000
_cell.length_b   1.000
_cell.length_c   1.000
_cell.angle_alpha   90.00
_cell.angle_beta   90.00
_cell.angle_gamma   90.00
#
_symmetry.space_group_name_H-M   'P 1'
#
loop_
_entity.id
_entity.type
_entity.pdbx_description
1 polymer ?
#
loop_
_entity_poly.entity_id
_entity_poly.type
_entity_poly.pdbx_seq_one_letter_code
_entity_poly.pdbx_strand_id
1 'polypeptide(L)'
;QLSSGEDYNKNFKDIVKYINQAIANKADLIITPETSSLMSADKNNLFKYSYEMKHDPIIKKVKIIAKTKKKWILLGSMCIKEKSKLRNRSILIGPKGKINTYYDKINMFDVKVSKKEQHKESKVFKAGKKLVSAKLPWGNIGLSICYDLRFPELYRNLSKRNLSFITVPSAFTKTTGQRHWLTLLQARAIENFCYIFAPNQTGKNTIKRETFGHTVIISPDGKIMALKKVGKGIIYSNIIPKIAMDLRKVIPSML
;
A
#
# COMPACT_ATOMS: atom_id res chain seq x y z
N GLN A 1 10.23 -0.38 -0.09
CA GLN A 1 10.32 0.81 -0.94
C GLN A 1 10.79 0.43 -2.32
N LEU A 2 10.01 0.76 -3.36
CA LEU A 2 10.33 0.51 -4.77
C LEU A 2 10.49 1.83 -5.52
N SER A 3 10.99 1.74 -6.75
CA SER A 3 11.02 2.83 -7.73
C SER A 3 10.45 2.31 -9.04
N SER A 4 9.15 2.00 -9.02
CA SER A 4 8.45 1.51 -10.19
C SER A 4 8.31 2.62 -11.22
N GLY A 5 8.53 2.27 -12.48
CA GLY A 5 8.47 3.17 -13.61
C GLY A 5 7.64 2.60 -14.75
N GLU A 6 7.94 3.02 -15.97
CA GLU A 6 7.19 2.67 -17.20
C GLU A 6 7.57 1.30 -17.78
N ASP A 7 8.63 0.64 -17.28
CA ASP A 7 9.04 -0.72 -17.68
C ASP A 7 8.41 -1.78 -16.75
N TYR A 8 7.35 -2.42 -17.24
CA TYR A 8 6.64 -3.49 -16.52
C TYR A 8 7.54 -4.67 -16.14
N ASN A 9 8.42 -5.10 -17.05
CA ASN A 9 9.27 -6.27 -16.81
C ASN A 9 10.33 -5.99 -15.73
N LYS A 10 10.90 -4.79 -15.72
CA LYS A 10 11.81 -4.34 -14.67
C LYS A 10 11.09 -4.27 -13.31
N ASN A 11 9.88 -3.70 -13.28
CA ASN A 11 9.08 -3.63 -12.06
C ASN A 11 8.73 -5.03 -11.54
N PHE A 12 8.39 -5.96 -12.43
CA PHE A 12 8.12 -7.36 -12.08
C PHE A 12 9.34 -8.01 -11.43
N LYS A 13 10.52 -7.88 -12.04
CA LYS A 13 11.78 -8.40 -11.49
C LYS A 13 12.06 -7.81 -10.10
N ASP A 14 11.90 -6.50 -9.93
CA ASP A 14 12.11 -5.81 -8.65
C ASP A 14 11.12 -6.32 -7.58
N ILE A 15 9.82 -6.46 -7.89
CA ILE A 15 8.82 -7.00 -6.96
C ILE A 15 9.25 -8.38 -6.46
N VAL A 16 9.57 -9.30 -7.37
CA VAL A 16 9.97 -10.68 -7.01
C VAL A 16 11.26 -10.69 -6.22
N LYS A 17 12.25 -9.90 -6.62
CA LYS A 17 13.54 -9.75 -5.91
C LYS A 17 13.31 -9.35 -4.45
N TYR A 18 12.57 -8.26 -4.22
CA TYR A 18 12.38 -7.73 -2.86
C TYR A 18 11.47 -8.62 -2.01
N ILE A 19 10.46 -9.28 -2.59
CA ILE A 19 9.66 -10.28 -1.89
C ILE A 19 10.57 -11.44 -1.42
N ASN A 20 11.40 -12.00 -2.29
CA ASN A 20 12.30 -13.10 -1.92
C ASN A 20 13.34 -12.67 -0.86
N GLN A 21 13.85 -11.44 -0.95
CA GLN A 21 14.76 -10.87 0.05
C GLN A 21 14.08 -10.69 1.42
N ALA A 22 12.81 -10.26 1.44
CA ALA A 22 12.03 -10.17 2.68
C ALA A 22 11.79 -11.56 3.30
N ILE A 23 11.53 -12.58 2.47
CA ILE A 23 11.37 -13.97 2.91
C ILE A 23 12.68 -14.52 3.50
N ALA A 24 13.81 -14.26 2.87
CA ALA A 24 15.14 -14.66 3.38
C ALA A 24 15.42 -14.06 4.77
N ASN A 25 14.91 -12.86 5.03
CA ASN A 25 14.98 -12.20 6.34
C ASN A 25 13.77 -12.54 7.26
N LYS A 26 13.10 -13.68 7.02
CA LYS A 26 12.07 -14.28 7.88
C LYS A 26 10.80 -13.42 8.07
N ALA A 27 10.50 -12.44 7.19
CA ALA A 27 9.27 -11.67 7.27
C ALA A 27 8.03 -12.58 7.15
N ASP A 28 7.01 -12.35 7.97
CA ASP A 28 5.75 -13.11 7.95
C ASP A 28 4.68 -12.42 7.10
N LEU A 29 4.68 -11.08 7.08
CA LEU A 29 3.87 -10.25 6.21
C LEU A 29 4.77 -9.35 5.38
N ILE A 30 4.58 -9.35 4.07
CA ILE A 30 5.35 -8.56 3.12
C ILE A 30 4.40 -7.63 2.39
N ILE A 31 4.73 -6.33 2.31
CA ILE A 31 3.86 -5.32 1.70
C ILE A 31 4.65 -4.51 0.69
N THR A 32 4.15 -4.43 -0.56
CA THR A 32 4.75 -3.58 -1.61
C THR A 32 4.06 -2.20 -1.68
N PRO A 33 4.67 -1.19 -2.30
CA PRO A 33 4.05 0.13 -2.50
C PRO A 33 2.84 0.14 -3.45
N GLU A 34 2.20 1.31 -3.59
CA GLU A 34 1.17 1.58 -4.60
C GLU A 34 1.73 1.50 -6.01
N THR A 35 0.91 1.05 -6.99
CA THR A 35 1.23 0.93 -8.41
C THR A 35 2.56 0.20 -8.68
N SER A 36 2.82 -0.83 -7.87
CA SER A 36 4.08 -1.58 -7.96
C SER A 36 4.34 -2.19 -9.34
N SER A 37 3.28 -2.57 -10.06
CA SER A 37 3.40 -3.16 -11.40
C SER A 37 3.81 -2.16 -12.47
N LEU A 38 3.29 -0.94 -12.40
CA LEU A 38 3.51 0.05 -13.45
C LEU A 38 3.16 1.47 -12.98
N MET A 39 4.03 2.42 -13.22
CA MET A 39 3.75 3.85 -13.15
C MET A 39 4.04 4.46 -14.51
N SER A 40 3.02 5.00 -15.17
CA SER A 40 3.17 5.66 -16.46
C SER A 40 2.31 6.91 -16.56
N ALA A 41 2.82 7.92 -17.24
CA ALA A 41 2.06 9.11 -17.65
C ALA A 41 1.24 8.84 -18.91
N ASP A 42 1.59 7.81 -19.69
CA ASP A 42 0.89 7.40 -20.90
C ASP A 42 -0.22 6.40 -20.55
N LYS A 43 -1.45 6.78 -20.89
CA LYS A 43 -2.64 5.94 -20.71
C LYS A 43 -2.55 4.65 -21.55
N ASN A 44 -2.03 4.70 -22.77
CA ASN A 44 -1.92 3.53 -23.63
C ASN A 44 -0.96 2.52 -23.02
N ASN A 45 0.17 2.97 -22.45
CA ASN A 45 1.12 2.13 -21.74
C ASN A 45 0.47 1.48 -20.51
N LEU A 46 -0.32 2.24 -19.74
CA LEU A 46 -1.07 1.68 -18.60
C LEU A 46 -2.01 0.56 -19.04
N PHE A 47 -2.81 0.78 -20.11
CA PHE A 47 -3.76 -0.25 -20.59
C PHE A 47 -3.06 -1.46 -21.20
N LYS A 48 -1.94 -1.26 -21.91
CA LYS A 48 -1.15 -2.33 -22.53
C LYS A 48 -0.62 -3.33 -21.50
N TYR A 49 -0.15 -2.85 -20.36
CA TYR A 49 0.49 -3.66 -19.32
C TYR A 49 -0.40 -3.87 -18.08
N SER A 50 -1.68 -3.56 -18.17
CA SER A 50 -2.66 -3.94 -17.14
C SER A 50 -3.45 -5.17 -17.58
N TYR A 51 -3.59 -6.10 -16.67
CA TYR A 51 -4.27 -7.38 -16.89
C TYR A 51 -5.51 -7.49 -15.99
N GLU A 52 -6.46 -8.34 -16.36
CA GLU A 52 -7.46 -8.79 -15.41
C GLU A 52 -6.78 -9.55 -14.26
N MET A 53 -7.30 -9.44 -13.06
CA MET A 53 -6.68 -9.98 -11.84
C MET A 53 -6.31 -11.48 -11.96
N LYS A 54 -7.16 -12.27 -12.63
CA LYS A 54 -6.93 -13.72 -12.82
C LYS A 54 -5.79 -14.03 -13.82
N HIS A 55 -5.47 -13.09 -14.72
CA HIS A 55 -4.50 -13.29 -15.78
C HIS A 55 -3.16 -12.58 -15.53
N ASP A 56 -3.09 -11.70 -14.52
CA ASP A 56 -1.90 -10.90 -14.24
C ASP A 56 -0.68 -11.78 -13.89
N PRO A 57 0.45 -11.64 -14.61
CA PRO A 57 1.64 -12.48 -14.42
C PRO A 57 2.29 -12.27 -13.05
N ILE A 58 2.30 -11.05 -12.51
CA ILE A 58 2.86 -10.73 -11.19
C ILE A 58 2.03 -11.43 -10.11
N ILE A 59 0.71 -11.31 -10.18
CA ILE A 59 -0.20 -11.96 -9.22
C ILE A 59 -0.02 -13.49 -9.27
N LYS A 60 0.04 -14.08 -10.44
CA LYS A 60 0.30 -15.53 -10.61
C LYS A 60 1.62 -15.94 -9.94
N LYS A 61 2.70 -15.21 -10.19
CA LYS A 61 4.02 -15.48 -9.59
C LYS A 61 4.00 -15.33 -8.07
N VAL A 62 3.40 -14.26 -7.56
CA VAL A 62 3.33 -13.99 -6.11
C VAL A 62 2.46 -15.02 -5.38
N LYS A 63 1.38 -15.52 -6.00
CA LYS A 63 0.58 -16.65 -5.47
C LYS A 63 1.42 -17.91 -5.29
N ILE A 64 2.28 -18.24 -6.26
CA ILE A 64 3.20 -19.38 -6.17
C ILE A 64 4.19 -19.16 -5.02
N ILE A 65 4.82 -17.98 -4.93
CA ILE A 65 5.76 -17.64 -3.86
C ILE A 65 5.08 -17.75 -2.48
N ALA A 66 3.90 -17.13 -2.31
CA ALA A 66 3.15 -17.15 -1.07
C ALA A 66 2.84 -18.60 -0.62
N LYS A 67 2.43 -19.48 -1.56
CA LYS A 67 2.17 -20.89 -1.30
C LYS A 67 3.43 -21.65 -0.89
N THR A 68 4.48 -21.55 -1.70
CA THR A 68 5.74 -22.29 -1.49
C THR A 68 6.44 -21.89 -0.20
N LYS A 69 6.44 -20.59 0.11
CA LYS A 69 7.14 -20.02 1.28
C LYS A 69 6.23 -19.86 2.50
N LYS A 70 4.94 -20.20 2.39
CA LYS A 70 3.92 -20.08 3.45
C LYS A 70 3.86 -18.66 4.07
N LYS A 71 3.88 -17.62 3.23
CA LYS A 71 3.92 -16.21 3.65
C LYS A 71 2.66 -15.45 3.23
N TRP A 72 2.32 -14.43 4.03
CA TRP A 72 1.33 -13.43 3.67
C TRP A 72 1.99 -12.33 2.84
N ILE A 73 1.41 -12.01 1.69
CA ILE A 73 1.94 -10.98 0.79
C ILE A 73 0.79 -10.05 0.38
N LEU A 74 0.95 -8.76 0.67
CA LEU A 74 0.10 -7.70 0.18
C LEU A 74 0.80 -7.01 -1.00
N LEU A 75 0.30 -7.22 -2.21
CA LEU A 75 0.61 -6.33 -3.32
C LEU A 75 -0.10 -5.01 -3.02
N GLY A 76 0.66 -3.99 -2.63
CA GLY A 76 0.17 -2.74 -2.07
C GLY A 76 -0.78 -2.01 -2.99
N SER A 77 -0.47 -1.90 -4.30
CA SER A 77 -1.48 -1.93 -5.35
C SER A 77 -0.92 -2.31 -6.73
N MET A 78 -1.85 -2.71 -7.57
CA MET A 78 -1.66 -3.11 -8.95
C MET A 78 -2.65 -2.35 -9.85
N CYS A 79 -2.24 -2.08 -11.09
CA CYS A 79 -3.14 -1.58 -12.13
C CYS A 79 -3.93 -2.77 -12.71
N ILE A 80 -5.18 -2.95 -12.29
CA ILE A 80 -6.01 -4.09 -12.71
C ILE A 80 -7.02 -3.65 -13.75
N LYS A 81 -7.06 -4.36 -14.89
CA LYS A 81 -8.02 -4.10 -15.96
C LYS A 81 -9.41 -4.61 -15.58
N GLU A 82 -10.40 -3.74 -15.69
CA GLU A 82 -11.81 -4.06 -15.48
C GLU A 82 -12.66 -3.37 -16.55
N LYS A 83 -13.06 -4.11 -17.57
CA LYS A 83 -13.76 -3.58 -18.75
C LYS A 83 -12.95 -2.44 -19.41
N SER A 84 -13.54 -1.25 -19.57
CA SER A 84 -12.96 -0.06 -20.20
C SER A 84 -12.17 0.84 -19.24
N LYS A 85 -12.07 0.49 -17.97
CA LYS A 85 -11.33 1.25 -16.93
C LYS A 85 -10.32 0.37 -16.23
N LEU A 86 -9.42 1.01 -15.49
CA LEU A 86 -8.51 0.33 -14.57
C LEU A 86 -9.00 0.47 -13.12
N ARG A 87 -8.54 -0.42 -12.25
CA ARG A 87 -8.63 -0.33 -10.79
C ARG A 87 -7.23 -0.15 -10.21
N ASN A 88 -7.11 0.75 -9.28
CA ASN A 88 -5.96 0.83 -8.39
C ASN A 88 -6.26 -0.11 -7.20
N ARG A 89 -5.79 -1.37 -7.29
CA ARG A 89 -6.24 -2.48 -6.44
C ARG A 89 -5.13 -3.03 -5.58
N SER A 90 -5.32 -2.99 -4.26
CA SER A 90 -4.52 -3.71 -3.27
C SER A 90 -5.00 -5.15 -3.16
N ILE A 91 -4.07 -6.13 -3.12
CA ILE A 91 -4.41 -7.56 -3.18
C ILE A 91 -3.66 -8.31 -2.08
N LEU A 92 -4.38 -8.87 -1.13
CA LEU A 92 -3.84 -9.70 -0.07
C LEU A 92 -3.84 -11.18 -0.48
N ILE A 93 -2.67 -11.78 -0.50
CA ILE A 93 -2.45 -13.20 -0.85
C ILE A 93 -2.00 -13.93 0.40
N GLY A 94 -2.72 -14.99 0.76
CA GLY A 94 -2.43 -15.81 1.93
C GLY A 94 -1.45 -16.96 1.65
N PRO A 95 -0.98 -17.67 2.71
CA PRO A 95 0.05 -18.70 2.64
C PRO A 95 -0.37 -19.97 1.89
N LYS A 96 -1.65 -20.10 1.52
CA LYS A 96 -2.15 -21.15 0.62
C LYS A 96 -2.06 -20.75 -0.87
N GLY A 97 -1.50 -19.58 -1.19
CA GLY A 97 -1.42 -19.04 -2.55
C GLY A 97 -2.77 -18.60 -3.12
N LYS A 98 -3.77 -18.42 -2.28
CA LYS A 98 -5.09 -17.92 -2.67
C LYS A 98 -5.19 -16.43 -2.35
N ILE A 99 -5.89 -15.67 -3.18
CA ILE A 99 -6.28 -14.30 -2.86
C ILE A 99 -7.25 -14.39 -1.69
N ASN A 100 -6.88 -13.77 -0.56
CA ASN A 100 -7.70 -13.71 0.63
C ASN A 100 -8.76 -12.60 0.48
N THR A 101 -8.32 -11.40 0.10
CA THR A 101 -9.19 -10.26 -0.19
C THR A 101 -8.49 -9.26 -1.09
N TYR A 102 -9.23 -8.27 -1.57
CA TYR A 102 -8.69 -7.12 -2.30
C TYR A 102 -9.47 -5.85 -1.96
N TYR A 103 -8.81 -4.71 -2.15
CA TYR A 103 -9.38 -3.38 -1.94
C TYR A 103 -9.13 -2.52 -3.17
N ASP A 104 -10.18 -1.89 -3.68
CA ASP A 104 -10.09 -0.86 -4.72
C ASP A 104 -10.06 0.51 -4.07
N LYS A 105 -9.05 1.31 -4.40
CA LYS A 105 -8.89 2.68 -3.91
C LYS A 105 -10.18 3.47 -4.04
N ILE A 106 -10.65 4.06 -2.94
CA ILE A 106 -11.91 4.80 -2.89
C ILE A 106 -11.68 6.24 -3.35
N ASN A 107 -10.67 6.91 -2.79
CA ASN A 107 -10.44 8.33 -3.05
C ASN A 107 -9.42 8.50 -4.17
N MET A 108 -9.87 8.98 -5.32
CA MET A 108 -9.03 9.21 -6.49
C MET A 108 -8.20 10.50 -6.31
N PHE A 109 -6.94 10.46 -6.73
CA PHE A 109 -6.02 11.58 -6.65
C PHE A 109 -6.28 12.57 -7.80
N ASP A 110 -7.37 13.32 -7.68
CA ASP A 110 -7.77 14.39 -8.61
C ASP A 110 -7.44 15.74 -7.98
N VAL A 111 -6.20 16.21 -8.19
CA VAL A 111 -5.68 17.38 -7.48
C VAL A 111 -4.86 18.29 -8.39
N LYS A 112 -4.78 19.55 -8.02
CA LYS A 112 -3.85 20.54 -8.55
C LYS A 112 -2.87 20.90 -7.42
N VAL A 113 -1.71 20.23 -7.40
CA VAL A 113 -0.68 20.44 -6.37
C VAL A 113 0.02 21.77 -6.55
N SER A 114 0.25 22.19 -7.82
CA SER A 114 0.81 23.47 -8.20
C SER A 114 0.36 23.86 -9.61
N LYS A 115 0.78 25.05 -10.09
CA LYS A 115 0.53 25.47 -11.49
C LYS A 115 1.10 24.45 -12.52
N LYS A 116 2.17 23.73 -12.17
CA LYS A 116 2.88 22.78 -13.04
C LYS A 116 2.55 21.30 -12.74
N GLU A 117 1.92 20.99 -11.59
CA GLU A 117 1.66 19.62 -11.15
C GLU A 117 0.16 19.40 -10.93
N GLN A 118 -0.47 18.70 -11.86
CA GLN A 118 -1.88 18.31 -11.79
C GLN A 118 -2.03 16.82 -12.03
N HIS A 119 -2.93 16.20 -11.29
CA HIS A 119 -3.26 14.78 -11.40
C HIS A 119 -4.77 14.62 -11.56
N LYS A 120 -5.21 13.71 -12.43
CA LYS A 120 -6.62 13.32 -12.63
C LYS A 120 -6.69 11.80 -12.74
N GLU A 121 -6.55 11.11 -11.59
CA GLU A 121 -6.54 9.65 -11.52
C GLU A 121 -7.88 9.05 -12.00
N SER A 122 -9.01 9.70 -11.74
CA SER A 122 -10.35 9.26 -12.15
C SER A 122 -10.57 9.17 -13.66
N LYS A 123 -9.73 9.87 -14.46
CA LYS A 123 -9.77 9.72 -15.93
C LYS A 123 -9.44 8.30 -16.39
N VAL A 124 -8.60 7.58 -15.65
CA VAL A 124 -8.09 6.26 -16.02
C VAL A 124 -8.65 5.19 -15.08
N PHE A 125 -8.67 5.46 -13.79
CA PHE A 125 -9.07 4.50 -12.75
C PHE A 125 -10.52 4.73 -12.32
N LYS A 126 -11.21 3.64 -12.03
CA LYS A 126 -12.54 3.64 -11.43
C LYS A 126 -12.43 3.46 -9.92
N ALA A 127 -13.04 4.36 -9.15
CA ALA A 127 -13.04 4.31 -7.69
C ALA A 127 -13.74 3.06 -7.13
N GLY A 128 -13.21 2.57 -6.00
CA GLY A 128 -13.88 1.59 -5.16
C GLY A 128 -15.02 2.22 -4.36
N LYS A 129 -15.77 1.38 -3.64
CA LYS A 129 -16.90 1.82 -2.81
C LYS A 129 -16.94 1.19 -1.42
N LYS A 130 -16.11 0.15 -1.19
CA LYS A 130 -16.20 -0.67 0.01
C LYS A 130 -14.94 -0.54 0.85
N LEU A 131 -15.11 -0.32 2.15
CA LEU A 131 -14.06 -0.52 3.13
C LEU A 131 -13.75 -2.01 3.23
N VAL A 132 -12.47 -2.35 3.31
CA VAL A 132 -12.02 -3.75 3.34
C VAL A 132 -11.08 -3.96 4.52
N SER A 133 -11.32 -5.04 5.25
CA SER A 133 -10.41 -5.58 6.26
C SER A 133 -10.31 -7.10 6.10
N ALA A 134 -9.24 -7.67 6.61
CA ALA A 134 -9.02 -9.10 6.59
C ALA A 134 -8.51 -9.59 7.96
N LYS A 135 -8.80 -10.84 8.29
CA LYS A 135 -8.25 -11.51 9.47
C LYS A 135 -6.90 -12.14 9.11
N LEU A 136 -5.88 -11.80 9.88
CA LEU A 136 -4.57 -12.44 9.86
C LEU A 136 -4.40 -13.26 11.14
N PRO A 137 -3.41 -14.17 11.22
CA PRO A 137 -3.13 -14.92 12.45
C PRO A 137 -2.84 -14.03 13.67
N TRP A 138 -2.38 -12.80 13.42
CA TRP A 138 -1.92 -11.86 14.46
C TRP A 138 -2.90 -10.72 14.74
N GLY A 139 -4.06 -10.67 14.11
CA GLY A 139 -5.06 -9.60 14.25
C GLY A 139 -5.64 -9.15 12.93
N ASN A 140 -6.59 -8.23 12.98
CA ASN A 140 -7.25 -7.73 11.76
C ASN A 140 -6.43 -6.61 11.10
N ILE A 141 -6.39 -6.62 9.77
CA ILE A 141 -5.71 -5.62 8.94
C ILE A 141 -6.72 -4.87 8.07
N GLY A 142 -6.70 -3.54 8.13
CA GLY A 142 -7.46 -2.66 7.25
C GLY A 142 -6.64 -2.26 6.02
N LEU A 143 -7.30 -2.16 4.88
CA LEU A 143 -6.66 -1.80 3.61
C LEU A 143 -7.05 -0.39 3.19
N SER A 144 -6.07 0.42 2.83
CA SER A 144 -6.22 1.72 2.18
C SER A 144 -5.11 1.93 1.14
N ILE A 145 -5.21 2.95 0.31
CA ILE A 145 -4.19 3.27 -0.70
C ILE A 145 -3.98 4.78 -0.76
N CYS A 146 -2.75 5.23 -0.46
CA CYS A 146 -2.18 6.55 -0.77
C CYS A 146 -3.10 7.74 -0.41
N TYR A 147 -3.84 8.28 -1.38
CA TYR A 147 -4.69 9.47 -1.20
C TYR A 147 -5.81 9.27 -0.18
N ASP A 148 -6.21 8.02 0.10
CA ASP A 148 -7.13 7.68 1.19
C ASP A 148 -6.63 8.21 2.54
N LEU A 149 -5.30 8.36 2.71
CA LEU A 149 -4.67 8.91 3.92
C LEU A 149 -5.23 10.28 4.34
N ARG A 150 -5.75 11.06 3.40
CA ARG A 150 -6.30 12.39 3.66
C ARG A 150 -7.74 12.40 4.18
N PHE A 151 -8.38 11.23 4.26
CA PHE A 151 -9.77 11.06 4.64
C PHE A 151 -9.87 10.35 6.00
N PRO A 152 -9.87 11.08 7.13
CA PRO A 152 -9.86 10.49 8.47
C PRO A 152 -11.05 9.57 8.72
N GLU A 153 -12.20 9.87 8.12
CA GLU A 153 -13.43 9.09 8.26
C GLU A 153 -13.25 7.64 7.72
N LEU A 154 -12.47 7.46 6.66
CA LEU A 154 -12.15 6.14 6.13
C LEU A 154 -11.44 5.29 7.21
N TYR A 155 -10.45 5.87 7.88
CA TYR A 155 -9.67 5.20 8.92
C TYR A 155 -10.49 4.94 10.17
N ARG A 156 -11.27 5.92 10.61
CA ARG A 156 -12.18 5.77 11.75
C ARG A 156 -13.21 4.67 11.50
N ASN A 157 -13.81 4.60 10.32
CA ASN A 157 -14.75 3.56 9.95
C ASN A 157 -14.10 2.18 9.80
N LEU A 158 -12.85 2.11 9.32
CA LEU A 158 -12.07 0.87 9.30
C LEU A 158 -11.79 0.38 10.73
N SER A 159 -11.39 1.27 11.63
CA SER A 159 -10.99 0.92 13.00
C SER A 159 -12.11 0.31 13.84
N LYS A 160 -13.39 0.62 13.54
CA LYS A 160 -14.57 -0.04 14.13
C LYS A 160 -14.60 -1.56 13.91
N ARG A 161 -13.76 -2.10 13.04
CA ARG A 161 -13.62 -3.53 12.76
C ARG A 161 -12.56 -4.23 13.62
N ASN A 162 -12.22 -3.65 14.77
CA ASN A 162 -11.22 -4.16 15.70
C ASN A 162 -9.86 -4.46 15.03
N LEU A 163 -9.31 -3.46 14.33
CA LEU A 163 -8.05 -3.59 13.62
C LEU A 163 -6.85 -3.51 14.56
N SER A 164 -5.84 -4.32 14.32
CA SER A 164 -4.49 -4.14 14.87
C SER A 164 -3.59 -3.39 13.90
N PHE A 165 -3.86 -3.47 12.60
CA PHE A 165 -3.00 -2.97 11.52
C PHE A 165 -3.81 -2.23 10.46
N ILE A 166 -3.21 -1.18 9.88
CA ILE A 166 -3.71 -0.53 8.68
C ILE A 166 -2.56 -0.37 7.70
N THR A 167 -2.81 -0.67 6.42
CA THR A 167 -1.83 -0.48 5.34
C THR A 167 -2.13 0.76 4.54
N VAL A 168 -1.07 1.50 4.19
CA VAL A 168 -1.13 2.72 3.39
C VAL A 168 -0.07 2.67 2.28
N PRO A 169 -0.12 1.66 1.39
CA PRO A 169 0.81 1.63 0.26
C PRO A 169 0.60 2.87 -0.62
N SER A 170 1.69 3.50 -1.01
CA SER A 170 1.63 4.84 -1.61
C SER A 170 2.64 5.04 -2.74
N ALA A 171 2.29 5.99 -3.59
CA ALA A 171 3.19 6.67 -4.52
C ALA A 171 3.06 8.19 -4.26
N PHE A 172 3.31 8.61 -3.03
CA PHE A 172 3.10 9.97 -2.54
C PHE A 172 4.05 10.94 -3.25
N THR A 173 3.53 12.07 -3.74
CA THR A 173 4.35 13.03 -4.46
C THR A 173 5.39 13.67 -3.52
N LYS A 174 6.57 13.99 -4.04
CA LYS A 174 7.64 14.62 -3.25
C LYS A 174 7.18 15.92 -2.61
N THR A 175 6.49 16.76 -3.38
CA THR A 175 6.02 18.09 -2.95
C THR A 175 5.12 18.01 -1.71
N THR A 176 4.12 17.13 -1.71
CA THR A 176 3.19 17.00 -0.58
C THR A 176 3.74 16.08 0.50
N GLY A 177 4.60 15.15 0.13
CA GLY A 177 5.20 14.18 1.04
C GLY A 177 6.07 14.84 2.12
N GLN A 178 6.88 15.81 1.73
CA GLN A 178 7.73 16.57 2.65
C GLN A 178 6.96 17.23 3.82
N ARG A 179 5.73 17.67 3.56
CA ARG A 179 4.91 18.40 4.54
C ARG A 179 3.89 17.54 5.26
N HIS A 180 3.35 16.51 4.62
CA HIS A 180 2.15 15.84 5.11
C HIS A 180 2.34 14.37 5.45
N TRP A 181 3.29 13.66 4.82
CA TRP A 181 3.36 12.20 4.84
C TRP A 181 3.46 11.62 6.25
N LEU A 182 4.51 11.94 6.97
CA LEU A 182 4.74 11.37 8.30
C LEU A 182 3.70 11.85 9.30
N THR A 183 3.36 13.15 9.29
CA THR A 183 2.37 13.73 10.20
C THR A 183 1.00 13.05 10.08
N LEU A 184 0.51 12.85 8.83
CA LEU A 184 -0.77 12.18 8.63
C LEU A 184 -0.73 10.72 9.05
N LEU A 185 0.35 9.99 8.75
CA LEU A 185 0.47 8.58 9.14
C LEU A 185 0.52 8.41 10.66
N GLN A 186 1.26 9.28 11.37
CA GLN A 186 1.29 9.28 12.83
C GLN A 186 -0.08 9.60 13.42
N ALA A 187 -0.79 10.59 12.87
CA ALA A 187 -2.16 10.88 13.27
C ALA A 187 -3.08 9.66 13.10
N ARG A 188 -3.02 8.97 11.94
CA ARG A 188 -3.82 7.75 11.70
C ARG A 188 -3.46 6.62 12.68
N ALA A 189 -2.19 6.49 13.07
CA ALA A 189 -1.78 5.51 14.06
C ALA A 189 -2.39 5.82 15.43
N ILE A 190 -2.22 7.05 15.92
CA ILE A 190 -2.61 7.50 17.25
C ILE A 190 -4.14 7.50 17.41
N GLU A 191 -4.86 8.13 16.48
CA GLU A 191 -6.31 8.28 16.59
C GLU A 191 -7.10 6.97 16.47
N ASN A 192 -6.49 5.91 15.88
CA ASN A 192 -7.12 4.61 15.65
C ASN A 192 -6.44 3.47 16.43
N PHE A 193 -5.39 3.76 17.20
CA PHE A 193 -4.57 2.79 17.93
C PHE A 193 -4.23 1.55 17.09
N CYS A 194 -3.69 1.79 15.89
CA CYS A 194 -3.29 0.75 14.94
C CYS A 194 -1.83 0.93 14.54
N TYR A 195 -1.14 -0.18 14.32
CA TYR A 195 0.11 -0.13 13.57
C TYR A 195 -0.16 0.34 12.14
N ILE A 196 0.67 1.26 11.64
CA ILE A 196 0.60 1.72 10.26
C ILE A 196 1.77 1.13 9.47
N PHE A 197 1.46 0.42 8.39
CA PHE A 197 2.43 -0.07 7.40
C PHE A 197 2.30 0.75 6.12
N ALA A 198 3.24 1.65 5.89
CA ALA A 198 3.17 2.61 4.80
C ALA A 198 4.36 2.50 3.83
N PRO A 199 4.42 1.43 3.00
CA PRO A 199 5.42 1.34 1.95
C PRO A 199 5.14 2.39 0.88
N ASN A 200 6.17 3.11 0.45
CA ASN A 200 6.04 4.18 -0.52
C ASN A 200 6.97 3.98 -1.72
N GLN A 201 6.59 4.50 -2.88
CA GLN A 201 7.46 4.62 -4.04
C GLN A 201 8.49 5.73 -3.81
N THR A 202 9.67 5.62 -4.43
CA THR A 202 10.77 6.59 -4.29
C THR A 202 11.34 7.01 -5.62
N GLY A 203 11.86 8.23 -5.68
CA GLY A 203 12.64 8.76 -6.79
C GLY A 203 11.79 9.16 -8.01
N LYS A 204 12.47 9.35 -9.15
CA LYS A 204 11.85 9.78 -10.40
C LYS A 204 11.24 8.57 -11.12
N ASN A 205 9.92 8.44 -11.04
CA ASN A 205 9.18 7.28 -11.56
C ASN A 205 8.80 7.46 -13.03
N THR A 206 8.43 8.69 -13.42
CA THR A 206 8.17 9.09 -14.81
C THR A 206 8.77 10.48 -15.06
N ILE A 207 8.75 10.94 -16.29
CA ILE A 207 9.22 12.31 -16.64
C ILE A 207 8.48 13.37 -15.79
N LYS A 208 7.20 13.13 -15.46
CA LYS A 208 6.32 14.10 -14.77
C LYS A 208 6.08 13.78 -13.29
N ARG A 209 6.67 12.69 -12.75
CA ARG A 209 6.36 12.28 -11.37
C ARG A 209 7.61 11.86 -10.60
N GLU A 210 7.82 12.54 -9.50
CA GLU A 210 8.79 12.18 -8.47
C GLU A 210 8.06 11.84 -7.17
N THR A 211 8.41 10.69 -6.55
CA THR A 211 7.80 10.22 -5.32
C THR A 211 8.72 10.37 -4.13
N PHE A 212 8.12 10.55 -2.95
CA PHE A 212 8.79 11.03 -1.75
C PHE A 212 9.67 9.99 -1.07
N GLY A 213 9.40 8.70 -1.27
CA GLY A 213 10.04 7.67 -0.45
C GLY A 213 9.47 7.66 0.96
N HIS A 214 10.35 7.61 1.97
CA HIS A 214 9.96 7.61 3.38
C HIS A 214 9.00 6.46 3.72
N THR A 215 9.28 5.25 3.17
CA THR A 215 8.61 4.02 3.63
C THR A 215 8.78 3.89 5.13
N VAL A 216 7.67 3.68 5.85
CA VAL A 216 7.67 3.75 7.31
C VAL A 216 6.77 2.71 7.95
N ILE A 217 7.16 2.24 9.14
CA ILE A 217 6.34 1.46 10.07
C ILE A 217 6.16 2.30 11.33
N ILE A 218 4.90 2.48 11.77
CA ILE A 218 4.56 3.31 12.92
C ILE A 218 3.75 2.46 13.91
N SER A 219 4.06 2.58 15.21
CA SER A 219 3.35 1.91 16.29
C SER A 219 2.03 2.61 16.62
N PRO A 220 1.12 1.97 17.35
CA PRO A 220 -0.19 2.54 17.69
C PRO A 220 -0.13 3.84 18.51
N ASP A 221 0.97 4.12 19.20
CA ASP A 221 1.26 5.36 19.93
C ASP A 221 1.95 6.43 19.08
N GLY A 222 2.09 6.19 17.76
CA GLY A 222 2.67 7.16 16.82
C GLY A 222 4.20 7.13 16.71
N LYS A 223 4.91 6.23 17.41
CA LYS A 223 6.37 6.12 17.32
C LYS A 223 6.79 5.51 15.98
N ILE A 224 7.76 6.11 15.32
CA ILE A 224 8.39 5.56 14.11
C ILE A 224 9.28 4.40 14.52
N MET A 225 8.92 3.18 14.12
CA MET A 225 9.65 1.95 14.41
C MET A 225 10.75 1.66 13.38
N ALA A 226 10.47 1.96 12.12
CA ALA A 226 11.45 1.83 11.03
C ALA A 226 11.12 2.83 9.92
N LEU A 227 12.15 3.41 9.33
CA LEU A 227 12.04 4.41 8.27
C LEU A 227 13.13 4.23 7.23
N LYS A 228 12.75 4.25 5.95
CA LYS A 228 13.68 4.35 4.82
C LYS A 228 13.36 5.61 4.00
N LYS A 229 14.23 6.61 4.09
CA LYS A 229 14.00 7.93 3.45
C LYS A 229 14.06 7.82 1.91
N VAL A 230 15.15 7.35 1.36
CA VAL A 230 15.41 7.36 -0.10
C VAL A 230 15.93 6.02 -0.61
N GLY A 231 15.85 5.81 -1.93
CA GLY A 231 16.37 4.63 -2.61
C GLY A 231 15.50 3.37 -2.40
N LYS A 232 15.67 2.38 -3.27
CA LYS A 232 14.99 1.08 -3.16
C LYS A 232 15.49 0.29 -1.94
N GLY A 233 14.65 -0.53 -1.35
CA GLY A 233 15.03 -1.40 -0.24
C GLY A 233 13.86 -1.79 0.66
N ILE A 234 14.17 -2.51 1.73
CA ILE A 234 13.21 -3.05 2.67
C ILE A 234 13.48 -2.48 4.06
N ILE A 235 12.42 -2.27 4.83
CA ILE A 235 12.47 -2.05 6.27
C ILE A 235 11.76 -3.20 6.96
N TYR A 236 12.16 -3.49 8.18
CA TYR A 236 11.62 -4.55 9.02
C TYR A 236 11.27 -4.03 10.39
N SER A 237 10.29 -4.64 11.02
CA SER A 237 9.99 -4.41 12.44
C SER A 237 9.32 -5.64 13.03
N ASN A 238 9.66 -5.95 14.26
CA ASN A 238 8.92 -6.91 15.06
C ASN A 238 7.67 -6.22 15.64
N ILE A 239 6.53 -6.88 15.49
CA ILE A 239 5.23 -6.32 15.86
C ILE A 239 4.64 -7.12 17.00
N ILE A 240 4.18 -6.44 18.04
CA ILE A 240 3.44 -7.01 19.18
C ILE A 240 1.97 -6.56 19.07
N PRO A 241 1.09 -7.36 18.44
CA PRO A 241 -0.28 -6.93 18.12
C PRO A 241 -1.10 -6.52 19.33
N LYS A 242 -0.81 -7.09 20.49
CA LYS A 242 -1.50 -6.80 21.76
C LYS A 242 -1.42 -5.32 22.15
N ILE A 243 -0.34 -4.62 21.84
CA ILE A 243 -0.15 -3.19 22.15
C ILE A 243 -1.31 -2.33 21.62
N ALA A 244 -1.79 -2.62 20.40
CA ALA A 244 -2.92 -1.89 19.80
C ALA A 244 -4.20 -2.05 20.63
N MET A 245 -4.45 -3.25 21.15
CA MET A 245 -5.64 -3.54 21.98
C MET A 245 -5.50 -2.94 23.40
N ASP A 246 -4.32 -3.02 23.98
CA ASP A 246 -4.06 -2.50 25.32
C ASP A 246 -4.21 -0.97 25.36
N LEU A 247 -3.67 -0.26 24.36
CA LEU A 247 -3.83 1.20 24.27
C LEU A 247 -5.29 1.63 24.15
N ARG A 248 -6.13 0.89 23.42
CA ARG A 248 -7.58 1.18 23.34
C ARG A 248 -8.31 1.05 24.66
N LYS A 249 -7.85 0.17 25.55
CA LYS A 249 -8.42 0.02 26.90
C LYS A 249 -7.99 1.17 27.81
N VAL A 250 -6.73 1.62 27.67
CA VAL A 250 -6.17 2.70 28.50
C VAL A 250 -6.69 4.07 28.05
N ILE A 251 -6.88 4.27 26.74
CA ILE A 251 -7.35 5.54 26.16
C ILE A 251 -8.61 5.26 25.32
N PRO A 252 -9.82 5.22 25.94
CA PRO A 252 -11.05 4.83 25.24
C PRO A 252 -11.63 5.98 24.40
N SER A 253 -10.90 6.43 23.37
CA SER A 253 -11.31 7.53 22.46
C SER A 253 -11.94 7.05 21.14
N MET A 254 -12.17 5.74 21.00
CA MET A 254 -12.75 5.12 19.81
C MET A 254 -14.21 4.72 20.04
N LEU A 255 -15.04 5.69 20.40
CA LEU A 255 -16.48 5.51 20.60
C LEU A 255 -17.25 5.40 19.28
#